data_08bb55be277d698a76fdc3f8e3efa7cb
#
_entry.id   08bb55be277d698a76fdc3f8e3efa7cb
#
_cell.length_a   1.000
_cell.length_b   1.000
_cell.length_c   1.000
_cell.angle_alpha   90.00
_cell.angle_beta   90.00
_cell.angle_gamma   90.00
#
_symmetry.space_group_name_H-M   'P 1'
#
loop_
_entity.id
_entity.type
_entity.pdbx_description
1 polymer ?
#
loop_
_entity_poly.entity_id
_entity_poly.type
_entity_poly.pdbx_seq_one_letter_code
_entity_poly.pdbx_strand_id
1 'polypeptide(L)'
;MLPAPPDQEENAQGATEAPALDLALLLKLIGSDCYWYRTFRPRLPGISRWQIDSLRELRNRLAHNDGSDPLFIKAALLLPYLNTMEQVLQVVGSDQLDAIARLRAGLERRRHQLVRAIALGRSRWSFPFWLAITTLLGGCLWLFDYLGSPHVDQRTIVIGTPDRRLERYLPLEQHLESRLRPAQLLRALRGEKIDVRIEGARSYPEAVAHLRARRWDVLLGFSPVVSMEAVQAGYRPIGRMFPQEPEYRAILFTRQDSPLQGLQDINAATHLALGDFFSATKYYLPMSLLRGRSARITLNLSTVEIAEQVLSGSADVGAMAGNPLRFEKLNPGLKILASSPPLPQSIVALSPNLSDLDRDPLQRALLNAPPSVRGKSAANFGPGAAPDYRLFARQVAEGKAFSACLRNQASEIKLHCPASDRINLVEGWVNDIQADGDRVRIGLLTADRQSFDLLIQRALLDQIAVFSVLNDLRGRLLKVMALQHLWDNQPVVLETPHQLEISP
;
A
#
# COMPACT_ATOMS: atom_id res chain seq x y z
N MET A 1 36.90 -47.44 20.43
CA MET A 1 37.21 -48.25 19.25
C MET A 1 35.99 -48.27 18.37
N LEU A 2 36.00 -47.42 17.35
CA LEU A 2 35.03 -47.44 16.26
C LEU A 2 35.76 -47.96 15.03
N PRO A 3 35.16 -48.80 14.19
CA PRO A 3 35.83 -49.38 13.02
C PRO A 3 35.94 -48.36 11.90
N ALA A 4 37.06 -48.44 11.17
CA ALA A 4 37.36 -47.67 9.98
C ALA A 4 36.43 -48.02 8.80
N PRO A 5 36.14 -47.09 7.90
CA PRO A 5 35.39 -47.35 6.67
C PRO A 5 36.32 -48.01 5.63
N PRO A 6 35.78 -48.86 4.74
CA PRO A 6 36.55 -49.53 3.70
C PRO A 6 36.89 -48.59 2.55
N ASP A 7 38.10 -48.76 2.02
CA ASP A 7 38.62 -48.21 0.79
C ASP A 7 37.72 -48.58 -0.40
N GLN A 8 37.27 -47.59 -1.16
CA GLN A 8 36.84 -47.79 -2.54
C GLN A 8 37.63 -46.83 -3.44
N GLU A 9 38.69 -47.35 -3.98
CA GLU A 9 39.24 -46.93 -5.25
C GLU A 9 38.25 -47.32 -6.39
N GLU A 10 38.28 -46.51 -7.46
CA GLU A 10 37.66 -46.66 -8.76
C GLU A 10 36.37 -45.88 -8.99
N ASN A 11 36.52 -44.71 -9.61
CA ASN A 11 36.12 -44.39 -10.96
C ASN A 11 36.21 -42.87 -11.22
N ALA A 12 37.37 -42.45 -11.62
CA ALA A 12 37.54 -41.14 -12.28
C ALA A 12 37.16 -41.29 -13.75
N GLN A 13 35.87 -41.17 -14.04
CA GLN A 13 35.36 -40.86 -15.38
C GLN A 13 33.89 -40.46 -15.26
N GLY A 14 33.66 -39.18 -15.18
CA GLY A 14 32.33 -38.58 -15.15
C GLY A 14 32.47 -37.11 -14.80
N ALA A 15 33.00 -36.30 -15.71
CA ALA A 15 32.79 -34.88 -15.68
C ALA A 15 31.27 -34.69 -15.71
N THR A 16 30.64 -34.54 -14.55
CA THR A 16 29.26 -34.11 -14.40
C THR A 16 29.18 -32.71 -15.00
N GLU A 17 28.71 -32.61 -16.24
CA GLU A 17 28.21 -31.36 -16.78
C GLU A 17 27.30 -30.78 -15.74
N ALA A 18 27.68 -29.61 -15.21
CA ALA A 18 26.82 -28.88 -14.33
C ALA A 18 25.48 -28.68 -15.07
N PRO A 19 24.33 -29.02 -14.46
CA PRO A 19 23.05 -28.92 -15.15
C PRO A 19 22.90 -27.51 -15.70
N ALA A 20 22.68 -27.41 -17.02
CA ALA A 20 22.48 -26.15 -17.71
C ALA A 20 21.39 -25.37 -16.94
N LEU A 21 21.77 -24.27 -16.33
CA LEU A 21 20.86 -23.49 -15.51
C LEU A 21 19.74 -22.99 -16.41
N ASP A 22 18.52 -23.48 -16.24
CA ASP A 22 17.37 -23.03 -17.01
C ASP A 22 17.22 -21.51 -16.86
N LEU A 23 17.18 -20.78 -17.97
CA LEU A 23 17.02 -19.33 -17.99
C LEU A 23 15.82 -18.86 -17.13
N ALA A 24 14.75 -19.66 -17.07
CA ALA A 24 13.60 -19.35 -16.23
C ALA A 24 13.93 -19.39 -14.74
N LEU A 25 14.69 -20.39 -14.32
CA LEU A 25 15.15 -20.52 -12.94
C LEU A 25 16.11 -19.39 -12.59
N LEU A 26 17.04 -19.06 -13.48
CA LEU A 26 17.97 -17.95 -13.32
C LEU A 26 17.23 -16.61 -13.13
N LEU A 27 16.30 -16.30 -14.04
CA LEU A 27 15.51 -15.06 -13.93
C LEU A 27 14.62 -15.02 -12.68
N LYS A 28 14.12 -16.16 -12.22
CA LYS A 28 13.36 -16.28 -10.97
C LYS A 28 14.25 -16.02 -9.75
N LEU A 29 15.47 -16.55 -9.73
CA LEU A 29 16.44 -16.33 -8.66
C LEU A 29 16.89 -14.87 -8.62
N ILE A 30 17.26 -14.29 -9.77
CA ILE A 30 17.67 -12.88 -9.87
C ILE A 30 16.56 -11.95 -9.41
N GLY A 31 15.30 -12.21 -9.80
CA GLY A 31 14.13 -11.39 -9.45
C GLY A 31 13.61 -11.59 -8.02
N SER A 32 14.16 -12.52 -7.22
CA SER A 32 13.71 -12.71 -5.83
C SER A 32 14.23 -11.60 -4.91
N ASP A 33 13.41 -11.14 -3.94
CA ASP A 33 13.76 -10.05 -3.03
C ASP A 33 15.04 -10.31 -2.26
N CYS A 34 15.26 -11.60 -1.86
CA CYS A 34 16.41 -12.00 -1.08
C CYS A 34 17.74 -11.82 -1.82
N TYR A 35 17.78 -12.18 -3.10
CA TYR A 35 19.01 -12.16 -3.88
C TYR A 35 19.21 -10.87 -4.67
N TRP A 36 18.12 -10.21 -5.09
CA TRP A 36 18.22 -8.99 -5.90
C TRP A 36 19.05 -7.91 -5.20
N TYR A 37 18.64 -7.49 -4.01
CA TYR A 37 19.28 -6.36 -3.32
C TYR A 37 20.67 -6.66 -2.79
N ARG A 38 20.95 -7.91 -2.36
CA ARG A 38 22.22 -8.30 -1.76
C ARG A 38 23.26 -8.71 -2.79
N THR A 39 22.86 -9.39 -3.85
CA THR A 39 23.79 -10.08 -4.75
C THR A 39 23.84 -9.47 -6.14
N PHE A 40 22.67 -9.24 -6.75
CA PHE A 40 22.61 -8.90 -8.17
C PHE A 40 22.59 -7.39 -8.43
N ARG A 41 21.88 -6.61 -7.67
CA ARG A 41 21.79 -5.16 -7.84
C ARG A 41 23.17 -4.47 -7.85
N PRO A 42 24.14 -4.80 -6.96
CA PRO A 42 25.48 -4.19 -7.01
C PRO A 42 26.30 -4.59 -8.24
N ARG A 43 26.01 -5.76 -8.84
CA ARG A 43 26.74 -6.31 -10.00
C ARG A 43 26.09 -6.00 -11.35
N LEU A 44 24.88 -5.49 -11.35
CA LEU A 44 24.09 -5.13 -12.53
C LEU A 44 23.80 -3.62 -12.55
N PRO A 45 24.82 -2.75 -12.59
CA PRO A 45 24.61 -1.29 -12.62
C PRO A 45 23.84 -0.93 -13.89
N GLY A 46 22.74 -0.18 -13.74
CA GLY A 46 21.89 0.27 -14.86
C GLY A 46 20.77 -0.70 -15.24
N ILE A 47 20.68 -1.90 -14.66
CA ILE A 47 19.54 -2.79 -14.81
C ILE A 47 18.62 -2.65 -13.62
N SER A 48 17.36 -2.34 -13.87
CA SER A 48 16.32 -2.34 -12.85
C SER A 48 15.72 -3.73 -12.68
N ARG A 49 15.20 -4.03 -11.49
CA ARG A 49 14.47 -5.26 -11.23
C ARG A 49 13.30 -5.46 -12.21
N TRP A 50 12.62 -4.37 -12.59
CA TRP A 50 11.55 -4.39 -13.57
C TRP A 50 12.00 -4.97 -14.92
N GLN A 51 13.21 -4.65 -15.39
CA GLN A 51 13.75 -5.20 -16.62
C GLN A 51 13.94 -6.73 -16.52
N ILE A 52 14.35 -7.24 -15.37
CA ILE A 52 14.46 -8.69 -15.12
C ILE A 52 13.07 -9.35 -15.12
N ASP A 53 12.09 -8.75 -14.45
CA ASP A 53 10.71 -9.27 -14.43
C ASP A 53 10.08 -9.24 -15.84
N SER A 54 10.40 -8.22 -16.63
CA SER A 54 9.97 -8.12 -18.04
C SER A 54 10.59 -9.21 -18.92
N LEU A 55 11.86 -9.53 -18.72
CA LEU A 55 12.53 -10.66 -19.42
C LEU A 55 11.86 -11.99 -19.07
N ARG A 56 11.52 -12.20 -17.80
CA ARG A 56 10.81 -13.40 -17.34
C ARG A 56 9.43 -13.51 -17.99
N GLU A 57 8.70 -12.41 -18.09
CA GLU A 57 7.38 -12.37 -18.72
C GLU A 57 7.49 -12.65 -20.23
N LEU A 58 8.46 -12.04 -20.92
CA LEU A 58 8.74 -12.31 -22.34
C LEU A 58 9.05 -13.79 -22.57
N ARG A 59 9.92 -14.38 -21.76
CA ARG A 59 10.25 -15.82 -21.83
C ARG A 59 9.01 -16.68 -21.64
N ASN A 60 8.16 -16.37 -20.66
CA ASN A 60 6.95 -17.15 -20.41
C ASN A 60 5.97 -17.04 -21.58
N ARG A 61 5.81 -15.86 -22.17
CA ARG A 61 4.98 -15.69 -23.37
C ARG A 61 5.52 -16.49 -24.56
N LEU A 62 6.84 -16.50 -24.76
CA LEU A 62 7.46 -17.28 -25.83
C LEU A 62 7.32 -18.80 -25.58
N ALA A 63 7.41 -19.26 -24.35
CA ALA A 63 7.29 -20.68 -23.98
C ALA A 63 5.87 -21.24 -24.09
N HIS A 64 4.85 -20.39 -23.94
CA HIS A 64 3.44 -20.77 -24.01
C HIS A 64 2.77 -20.42 -25.34
N ASN A 65 3.54 -19.91 -26.32
CA ASN A 65 3.02 -19.59 -27.64
C ASN A 65 2.98 -20.85 -28.49
N ASP A 66 1.78 -21.37 -28.72
CA ASP A 66 1.50 -22.55 -29.56
C ASP A 66 1.59 -22.29 -31.08
N GLY A 67 2.11 -21.14 -31.49
CA GLY A 67 2.25 -20.74 -32.89
C GLY A 67 0.97 -20.23 -33.53
N SER A 68 -0.13 -20.13 -32.80
CA SER A 68 -1.43 -19.68 -33.31
C SER A 68 -1.57 -18.15 -33.40
N ASP A 69 -0.70 -17.40 -32.74
CA ASP A 69 -0.67 -15.95 -32.80
C ASP A 69 0.64 -15.49 -33.47
N PRO A 70 0.60 -14.88 -34.65
CA PRO A 70 1.80 -14.35 -35.27
C PRO A 70 2.29 -13.15 -34.47
N LEU A 71 3.02 -13.43 -33.38
CA LEU A 71 3.80 -12.44 -32.67
C LEU A 71 4.86 -11.88 -33.62
N PHE A 72 4.45 -10.99 -34.51
CA PHE A 72 5.32 -10.01 -35.10
C PHE A 72 5.81 -9.07 -34.01
N ILE A 73 6.63 -9.61 -33.13
CA ILE A 73 7.45 -8.79 -32.25
C ILE A 73 8.38 -8.05 -33.21
N LYS A 74 8.00 -6.81 -33.55
CA LYS A 74 8.82 -5.95 -34.38
C LYS A 74 10.24 -6.02 -33.86
N ALA A 75 11.23 -6.31 -34.68
CA ALA A 75 12.64 -6.47 -34.26
C ALA A 75 13.13 -5.32 -33.34
N ALA A 76 12.59 -4.12 -33.54
CA ALA A 76 12.84 -2.95 -32.68
C ALA A 76 12.39 -3.13 -31.23
N LEU A 77 11.38 -3.97 -30.94
CA LEU A 77 10.91 -4.22 -29.58
C LEU A 77 11.76 -5.28 -28.84
N LEU A 78 12.48 -6.13 -29.59
CA LEU A 78 13.35 -7.17 -29.00
C LEU A 78 14.73 -6.64 -28.60
N LEU A 79 15.24 -5.61 -29.27
CA LEU A 79 16.58 -5.08 -29.01
C LEU A 79 16.83 -4.67 -27.55
N PRO A 80 15.93 -3.96 -26.84
CA PRO A 80 16.12 -3.63 -25.44
C PRO A 80 16.22 -4.87 -24.54
N TYR A 81 15.43 -5.90 -24.83
CA TYR A 81 15.46 -7.16 -24.07
C TYR A 81 16.77 -7.92 -24.28
N LEU A 82 17.28 -7.97 -25.53
CA LEU A 82 18.56 -8.59 -25.84
C LEU A 82 19.72 -7.87 -25.16
N ASN A 83 19.70 -6.54 -25.09
CA ASN A 83 20.70 -5.78 -24.35
C ASN A 83 20.69 -6.12 -22.84
N THR A 84 19.50 -6.23 -22.24
CA THR A 84 19.38 -6.62 -20.83
C THR A 84 19.85 -8.05 -20.59
N MET A 85 19.51 -8.98 -21.50
CA MET A 85 19.98 -10.37 -21.45
C MET A 85 21.49 -10.45 -21.53
N GLU A 86 22.11 -9.75 -22.49
CA GLU A 86 23.57 -9.71 -22.67
C GLU A 86 24.27 -9.26 -21.38
N GLN A 87 23.81 -8.18 -20.76
CA GLN A 87 24.36 -7.68 -19.49
C GLN A 87 24.21 -8.68 -18.34
N VAL A 88 23.06 -9.36 -18.23
CA VAL A 88 22.83 -10.38 -17.21
C VAL A 88 23.76 -11.57 -17.42
N LEU A 89 23.85 -12.09 -18.65
CA LEU A 89 24.69 -13.25 -19.01
C LEU A 89 26.18 -12.94 -18.82
N GLN A 90 26.60 -11.71 -19.10
CA GLN A 90 27.98 -11.27 -18.87
C GLN A 90 28.36 -11.33 -17.40
N VAL A 91 27.46 -10.90 -16.51
CA VAL A 91 27.70 -10.94 -15.05
C VAL A 91 27.71 -12.37 -14.51
N VAL A 92 26.89 -13.25 -15.09
CA VAL A 92 26.80 -14.67 -14.69
C VAL A 92 27.92 -15.51 -15.31
N GLY A 93 28.65 -14.98 -16.30
CA GLY A 93 29.73 -15.71 -16.98
C GLY A 93 29.23 -16.86 -17.87
N SER A 94 28.06 -16.68 -18.50
CA SER A 94 27.43 -17.71 -19.33
C SER A 94 28.10 -17.84 -20.71
N ASP A 95 28.27 -19.05 -21.18
CA ASP A 95 28.72 -19.41 -22.52
C ASP A 95 27.72 -19.02 -23.64
N GLN A 96 26.48 -18.69 -23.25
CA GLN A 96 25.43 -18.25 -24.17
C GLN A 96 25.58 -16.77 -24.64
N LEU A 97 26.58 -16.05 -24.10
CA LEU A 97 26.81 -14.64 -24.43
C LEU A 97 26.98 -14.44 -25.94
N ASP A 98 27.77 -15.28 -26.58
CA ASP A 98 28.05 -15.22 -28.04
C ASP A 98 26.79 -15.51 -28.89
N ALA A 99 25.89 -16.34 -28.40
CA ALA A 99 24.63 -16.62 -29.08
C ALA A 99 23.71 -15.39 -29.09
N ILE A 100 23.60 -14.72 -27.94
CA ILE A 100 22.81 -13.48 -27.82
C ILE A 100 23.40 -12.34 -28.64
N ALA A 101 24.74 -12.19 -28.63
CA ALA A 101 25.43 -11.19 -29.43
C ALA A 101 25.23 -11.41 -30.94
N ARG A 102 25.28 -12.67 -31.42
CA ARG A 102 24.97 -13.03 -32.82
C ARG A 102 23.53 -12.73 -33.18
N LEU A 103 22.58 -13.03 -32.29
CA LEU A 103 21.16 -12.76 -32.53
C LEU A 103 20.89 -11.25 -32.64
N ARG A 104 21.48 -10.46 -31.76
CA ARG A 104 21.42 -8.98 -31.78
C ARG A 104 21.99 -8.43 -33.07
N ALA A 105 23.21 -8.84 -33.42
CA ALA A 105 23.85 -8.41 -34.68
C ALA A 105 23.04 -8.82 -35.95
N GLY A 106 22.35 -9.95 -35.88
CA GLY A 106 21.42 -10.41 -36.95
C GLY A 106 20.21 -9.49 -37.08
N LEU A 107 19.59 -9.10 -35.96
CA LEU A 107 18.45 -8.19 -35.96
C LEU A 107 18.83 -6.75 -36.35
N GLU A 108 19.99 -6.26 -35.93
CA GLU A 108 20.52 -4.96 -36.33
C GLU A 108 20.81 -4.93 -37.84
N ARG A 109 21.43 -5.99 -38.41
CA ARG A 109 21.66 -6.11 -39.87
C ARG A 109 20.35 -6.11 -40.66
N ARG A 110 19.32 -6.86 -40.21
CA ARG A 110 17.99 -6.84 -40.85
C ARG A 110 17.33 -5.48 -40.75
N ARG A 111 17.44 -4.78 -39.63
CA ARG A 111 16.97 -3.41 -39.46
C ARG A 111 17.67 -2.47 -40.48
N HIS A 112 18.98 -2.55 -40.58
CA HIS A 112 19.74 -1.73 -41.56
C HIS A 112 19.42 -2.10 -43.03
N GLN A 113 19.16 -3.37 -43.31
CA GLN A 113 18.73 -3.81 -44.67
C GLN A 113 17.34 -3.27 -44.99
N LEU A 114 16.39 -3.29 -44.06
CA LEU A 114 15.06 -2.70 -44.23
C LEU A 114 15.14 -1.19 -44.45
N VAL A 115 15.94 -0.49 -43.63
CA VAL A 115 16.16 0.96 -43.77
C VAL A 115 16.83 1.27 -45.13
N ARG A 116 17.81 0.45 -45.59
CA ARG A 116 18.43 0.59 -46.91
C ARG A 116 17.46 0.24 -48.04
N ALA A 117 16.61 -0.79 -47.92
CA ALA A 117 15.60 -1.14 -48.90
C ALA A 117 14.55 -0.04 -49.07
N ILE A 118 14.14 0.59 -47.96
CA ILE A 118 13.26 1.77 -47.97
C ILE A 118 13.97 2.98 -48.61
N ALA A 119 15.28 3.15 -48.35
CA ALA A 119 16.08 4.22 -48.94
C ALA A 119 16.39 4.01 -50.44
N LEU A 120 16.52 2.75 -50.89
CA LEU A 120 16.82 2.38 -52.28
C LEU A 120 15.57 2.18 -53.16
N GLY A 121 14.39 1.99 -52.57
CA GLY A 121 13.08 1.96 -53.25
C GLY A 121 12.63 3.34 -53.77
N ARG A 122 13.58 4.21 -54.09
CA ARG A 122 13.38 5.50 -54.75
C ARG A 122 12.90 5.30 -56.21
N SER A 123 11.65 4.90 -56.37
CA SER A 123 10.85 5.21 -57.53
C SER A 123 10.66 6.73 -57.63
N ARG A 124 10.59 7.27 -58.83
CA ARG A 124 10.55 8.67 -59.30
C ARG A 124 9.60 9.68 -58.60
N TRP A 125 9.12 9.38 -57.44
CA TRP A 125 8.28 10.27 -56.67
C TRP A 125 9.15 11.12 -55.73
N SER A 126 9.01 12.43 -55.87
CA SER A 126 9.86 13.39 -55.19
C SER A 126 9.82 13.19 -53.65
N PHE A 127 10.99 13.31 -53.01
CA PHE A 127 11.17 13.31 -51.54
C PHE A 127 10.06 14.02 -50.76
N PRO A 128 9.52 15.19 -51.19
CA PRO A 128 8.42 15.85 -50.53
C PRO A 128 7.10 15.07 -50.51
N PHE A 129 6.82 14.21 -51.47
CA PHE A 129 5.61 13.39 -51.49
C PHE A 129 5.62 12.30 -50.41
N TRP A 130 6.75 11.60 -50.26
CA TRP A 130 6.92 10.58 -49.24
C TRP A 130 6.97 11.21 -47.85
N LEU A 131 7.58 12.40 -47.69
CA LEU A 131 7.56 13.17 -46.44
C LEU A 131 6.12 13.59 -46.07
N ALA A 132 5.34 14.04 -47.03
CA ALA A 132 3.93 14.41 -46.81
C ALA A 132 3.08 13.21 -46.40
N ILE A 133 3.26 12.04 -47.04
CA ILE A 133 2.53 10.81 -46.66
C ILE A 133 2.93 10.34 -45.25
N THR A 134 4.22 10.34 -44.93
CA THR A 134 4.67 9.89 -43.58
C THR A 134 4.24 10.84 -42.48
N THR A 135 4.23 12.15 -42.72
CA THR A 135 3.68 13.16 -41.77
C THR A 135 2.17 13.05 -41.63
N LEU A 136 1.45 12.83 -42.74
CA LEU A 136 0.00 12.64 -42.70
C LEU A 136 -0.38 11.35 -41.97
N LEU A 137 0.27 10.22 -42.27
CA LEU A 137 0.05 8.95 -41.58
C LEU A 137 0.45 9.04 -40.09
N GLY A 138 1.58 9.68 -39.77
CA GLY A 138 2.01 9.94 -38.41
C GLY A 138 1.04 10.82 -37.65
N GLY A 139 0.55 11.87 -38.30
CA GLY A 139 -0.48 12.77 -37.76
C GLY A 139 -1.82 12.07 -37.51
N CYS A 140 -2.25 11.21 -38.48
CA CYS A 140 -3.47 10.41 -38.30
C CYS A 140 -3.36 9.41 -37.14
N LEU A 141 -2.22 8.70 -37.03
CA LEU A 141 -1.98 7.76 -35.96
C LEU A 141 -1.91 8.47 -34.61
N TRP A 142 -1.23 9.61 -34.55
CA TRP A 142 -1.17 10.44 -33.34
C TRP A 142 -2.56 10.94 -32.95
N LEU A 143 -3.35 11.46 -33.90
CA LEU A 143 -4.71 11.94 -33.67
C LEU A 143 -5.62 10.80 -33.20
N PHE A 144 -5.48 9.60 -33.78
CA PHE A 144 -6.24 8.43 -33.35
C PHE A 144 -5.88 8.01 -31.91
N ASP A 145 -4.59 7.99 -31.55
CA ASP A 145 -4.15 7.73 -30.17
C ASP A 145 -4.62 8.82 -29.23
N TYR A 146 -4.53 10.08 -29.64
CA TYR A 146 -5.01 11.22 -28.86
C TYR A 146 -6.52 11.12 -28.59
N LEU A 147 -7.34 10.93 -29.62
CA LEU A 147 -8.80 10.85 -29.50
C LEU A 147 -9.27 9.63 -28.68
N GLY A 148 -8.53 8.52 -28.76
CA GLY A 148 -8.82 7.30 -28.01
C GLY A 148 -8.37 7.32 -26.55
N SER A 149 -7.54 8.29 -26.15
CA SER A 149 -6.98 8.36 -24.79
C SER A 149 -7.88 9.12 -23.84
N PRO A 150 -7.85 8.84 -22.51
CA PRO A 150 -8.51 9.64 -21.50
C PRO A 150 -7.87 11.03 -21.38
N HIS A 151 -8.68 12.10 -21.45
CA HIS A 151 -8.23 13.48 -21.39
C HIS A 151 -8.50 14.08 -20.03
N VAL A 152 -7.51 14.78 -19.46
CA VAL A 152 -7.61 15.47 -18.15
C VAL A 152 -7.07 16.89 -18.25
N ASP A 153 -7.68 17.82 -17.50
CA ASP A 153 -7.25 19.22 -17.44
C ASP A 153 -6.11 19.45 -16.47
N GLN A 154 -6.05 18.66 -15.41
CA GLN A 154 -4.97 18.74 -14.43
C GLN A 154 -3.60 18.39 -15.04
N ARG A 155 -2.56 19.07 -14.55
CA ARG A 155 -1.16 18.79 -14.95
C ARG A 155 -0.53 17.67 -14.15
N THR A 156 -0.86 17.63 -12.88
CA THR A 156 -0.34 16.64 -11.93
C THR A 156 -1.51 15.96 -11.26
N ILE A 157 -1.49 14.63 -11.22
CA ILE A 157 -2.45 13.78 -10.50
C ILE A 157 -1.72 13.15 -9.33
N VAL A 158 -2.19 13.40 -8.13
CA VAL A 158 -1.60 12.84 -6.91
C VAL A 158 -2.44 11.66 -6.43
N ILE A 159 -1.84 10.48 -6.41
CA ILE A 159 -2.47 9.24 -5.92
C ILE A 159 -1.94 8.96 -4.52
N GLY A 160 -2.79 9.08 -3.53
CA GLY A 160 -2.44 8.84 -2.13
C GLY A 160 -2.76 7.42 -1.67
N THR A 161 -1.89 6.87 -0.82
CA THR A 161 -2.12 5.57 -0.19
C THR A 161 -1.50 5.51 1.21
N PRO A 162 -2.14 4.81 2.17
CA PRO A 162 -1.50 4.47 3.45
C PRO A 162 -0.53 3.27 3.36
N ASP A 163 -0.34 2.67 2.18
CA ASP A 163 0.66 1.61 1.98
C ASP A 163 2.07 2.21 1.93
N ARG A 164 2.97 1.71 2.77
CA ARG A 164 4.37 2.16 2.83
C ARG A 164 5.24 1.64 1.67
N ARG A 165 4.75 0.64 0.93
CA ARG A 165 5.48 -0.02 -0.16
C ARG A 165 5.10 0.58 -1.50
N LEU A 166 5.53 1.82 -1.74
CA LEU A 166 5.16 2.60 -2.92
C LEU A 166 5.67 2.00 -4.23
N GLU A 167 6.78 1.27 -4.19
CA GLU A 167 7.35 0.59 -5.35
C GLU A 167 6.39 -0.36 -6.07
N ARG A 168 5.34 -0.81 -5.37
CA ARG A 168 4.29 -1.65 -5.97
C ARG A 168 3.46 -0.92 -7.02
N TYR A 169 3.37 0.39 -6.91
CA TYR A 169 2.49 1.24 -7.71
C TYR A 169 3.22 1.97 -8.83
N LEU A 170 4.55 1.88 -8.92
CA LEU A 170 5.32 2.44 -10.03
C LEU A 170 4.78 2.00 -11.42
N PRO A 171 4.37 0.73 -11.64
CA PRO A 171 3.76 0.34 -12.90
C PRO A 171 2.42 1.04 -13.18
N LEU A 172 1.63 1.36 -12.13
CA LEU A 172 0.39 2.10 -12.26
C LEU A 172 0.65 3.56 -12.61
N GLU A 173 1.61 4.21 -11.96
CA GLU A 173 2.06 5.57 -12.25
C GLU A 173 2.45 5.69 -13.72
N GLN A 174 3.39 4.87 -14.17
CA GLN A 174 3.84 4.85 -15.57
C GLN A 174 2.72 4.54 -16.57
N HIS A 175 1.81 3.63 -16.21
CA HIS A 175 0.67 3.31 -17.05
C HIS A 175 -0.24 4.51 -17.23
N LEU A 176 -0.57 5.21 -16.14
CA LEU A 176 -1.43 6.40 -16.18
C LEU A 176 -0.77 7.55 -16.96
N GLU A 177 0.52 7.82 -16.73
CA GLU A 177 1.28 8.81 -17.49
C GLU A 177 1.29 8.52 -19.00
N SER A 178 1.38 7.24 -19.36
CA SER A 178 1.34 6.81 -20.77
C SER A 178 -0.04 6.94 -21.40
N ARG A 179 -1.11 6.84 -20.61
CA ARG A 179 -2.50 6.81 -21.07
C ARG A 179 -3.21 8.15 -21.01
N LEU A 180 -2.96 8.94 -19.95
CA LEU A 180 -3.60 10.24 -19.78
C LEU A 180 -3.03 11.27 -20.76
N ARG A 181 -3.90 12.08 -21.33
CA ARG A 181 -3.53 13.17 -22.23
C ARG A 181 -4.10 14.49 -21.73
N PRO A 182 -3.40 15.62 -21.99
CA PRO A 182 -3.97 16.93 -21.71
C PRO A 182 -5.29 17.13 -22.47
N ALA A 183 -6.33 17.64 -21.79
CA ALA A 183 -7.63 17.94 -22.44
C ALA A 183 -7.50 19.04 -23.50
N GLN A 184 -6.58 19.99 -23.29
CA GLN A 184 -6.31 21.05 -24.25
C GLN A 184 -5.36 20.56 -25.36
N LEU A 185 -5.88 20.52 -26.60
CA LEU A 185 -5.12 20.07 -27.78
C LEU A 185 -3.79 20.81 -27.95
N LEU A 186 -3.76 22.12 -27.69
CA LEU A 186 -2.52 22.90 -27.80
C LEU A 186 -1.43 22.44 -26.82
N ARG A 187 -1.80 21.99 -25.63
CA ARG A 187 -0.85 21.42 -24.66
C ARG A 187 -0.31 20.08 -25.16
N ALA A 188 -1.18 19.24 -25.71
CA ALA A 188 -0.78 17.96 -26.28
C ALA A 188 0.14 18.15 -27.51
N LEU A 189 -0.12 19.12 -28.37
CA LEU A 189 0.73 19.47 -29.50
C LEU A 189 2.11 20.01 -29.09
N ARG A 190 2.20 20.65 -27.93
CA ARG A 190 3.48 21.06 -27.31
C ARG A 190 4.24 19.92 -26.66
N GLY A 191 3.68 18.71 -26.67
CA GLY A 191 4.30 17.55 -26.03
C GLY A 191 4.19 17.57 -24.51
N GLU A 192 3.31 18.40 -23.90
CA GLU A 192 3.07 18.38 -22.47
C GLU A 192 2.45 17.04 -22.08
N LYS A 193 2.97 16.46 -21.00
CA LYS A 193 2.48 15.21 -20.42
C LYS A 193 1.77 15.49 -19.11
N ILE A 194 0.92 14.56 -18.73
CA ILE A 194 0.34 14.55 -17.38
C ILE A 194 1.35 13.87 -16.45
N ASP A 195 1.70 14.54 -15.38
CA ASP A 195 2.56 14.04 -14.32
C ASP A 195 1.67 13.27 -13.33
N VAL A 196 2.01 12.02 -13.03
CA VAL A 196 1.29 11.20 -12.04
C VAL A 196 2.25 10.87 -10.93
N ARG A 197 1.86 11.12 -9.68
CA ARG A 197 2.69 10.86 -8.50
C ARG A 197 1.95 10.01 -7.51
N ILE A 198 2.66 9.02 -6.97
CA ILE A 198 2.13 8.22 -5.87
C ILE A 198 2.79 8.69 -4.57
N GLU A 199 1.93 9.15 -3.65
CA GLU A 199 2.34 9.58 -2.32
C GLU A 199 1.87 8.59 -1.25
N GLY A 200 2.78 8.16 -0.40
CA GLY A 200 2.50 7.32 0.76
C GLY A 200 2.37 8.14 2.04
N ALA A 201 1.42 7.80 2.88
CA ALA A 201 1.39 8.29 4.25
C ALA A 201 2.22 7.38 5.17
N ARG A 202 2.94 8.00 6.12
CA ARG A 202 3.74 7.28 7.12
C ARG A 202 2.87 6.58 8.16
N SER A 203 1.65 7.11 8.37
CA SER A 203 0.69 6.61 9.34
C SER A 203 -0.74 6.83 8.85
N TYR A 204 -1.70 6.14 9.45
CA TYR A 204 -3.12 6.39 9.16
C TYR A 204 -3.59 7.81 9.52
N PRO A 205 -3.17 8.41 10.64
CA PRO A 205 -3.47 9.82 10.92
C PRO A 205 -2.99 10.77 9.83
N GLU A 206 -1.77 10.58 9.33
CA GLU A 206 -1.23 11.38 8.23
C GLU A 206 -2.06 11.21 6.94
N ALA A 207 -2.47 9.96 6.64
CA ALA A 207 -3.35 9.69 5.52
C ALA A 207 -4.69 10.45 5.65
N VAL A 208 -5.29 10.42 6.85
CA VAL A 208 -6.53 11.16 7.13
C VAL A 208 -6.32 12.67 7.02
N ALA A 209 -5.20 13.20 7.50
CA ALA A 209 -4.86 14.62 7.36
C ALA A 209 -4.74 15.03 5.88
N HIS A 210 -4.07 14.22 5.04
CA HIS A 210 -4.00 14.47 3.59
C HIS A 210 -5.37 14.44 2.92
N LEU A 211 -6.24 13.50 3.30
CA LEU A 211 -7.62 13.42 2.79
C LEU A 211 -8.44 14.66 3.17
N ARG A 212 -8.40 15.07 4.42
CA ARG A 212 -9.11 16.25 4.93
C ARG A 212 -8.61 17.54 4.28
N ALA A 213 -7.29 17.65 4.06
CA ALA A 213 -6.67 18.74 3.31
C ALA A 213 -6.88 18.62 1.79
N ARG A 214 -7.54 17.55 1.31
CA ARG A 214 -7.78 17.25 -0.11
C ARG A 214 -6.51 17.30 -0.96
N ARG A 215 -5.40 16.87 -0.38
CA ARG A 215 -4.08 16.86 -1.02
C ARG A 215 -3.98 15.80 -2.10
N TRP A 216 -4.71 14.69 -1.96
CA TRP A 216 -4.71 13.59 -2.89
C TRP A 216 -5.88 13.68 -3.86
N ASP A 217 -5.63 13.53 -5.15
CA ASP A 217 -6.67 13.48 -6.18
C ASP A 217 -7.36 12.12 -6.22
N VAL A 218 -6.59 11.07 -5.95
CA VAL A 218 -7.05 9.68 -5.89
C VAL A 218 -6.62 9.06 -4.57
N LEU A 219 -7.53 8.35 -3.91
CA LEU A 219 -7.20 7.48 -2.77
C LEU A 219 -7.16 6.02 -3.22
N LEU A 220 -6.07 5.33 -2.94
CA LEU A 220 -6.01 3.87 -2.86
C LEU A 220 -6.06 3.48 -1.37
N GLY A 221 -7.26 3.24 -0.86
CA GLY A 221 -7.49 2.99 0.56
C GLY A 221 -7.17 1.54 0.94
N PHE A 222 -6.23 1.33 1.88
CA PHE A 222 -5.90 0.01 2.43
C PHE A 222 -6.52 -0.25 3.79
N SER A 223 -7.11 0.78 4.38
CA SER A 223 -7.81 0.70 5.66
C SER A 223 -9.25 1.14 5.49
N PRO A 224 -10.24 0.38 5.98
CA PRO A 224 -11.63 0.82 5.97
C PRO A 224 -11.84 2.08 6.81
N VAL A 225 -11.02 2.33 7.84
CA VAL A 225 -11.06 3.59 8.61
C VAL A 225 -10.68 4.77 7.73
N VAL A 226 -9.55 4.67 7.01
CA VAL A 226 -9.11 5.72 6.07
C VAL A 226 -10.13 5.92 4.95
N SER A 227 -10.73 4.83 4.46
CA SER A 227 -11.75 4.87 3.42
C SER A 227 -13.04 5.56 3.91
N MET A 228 -13.46 5.28 5.13
CA MET A 228 -14.59 5.94 5.79
C MET A 228 -14.35 7.45 5.95
N GLU A 229 -13.18 7.83 6.44
CA GLU A 229 -12.77 9.24 6.59
C GLU A 229 -12.73 9.96 5.22
N ALA A 230 -12.29 9.26 4.15
CA ALA A 230 -12.32 9.82 2.80
C ALA A 230 -13.75 10.12 2.34
N VAL A 231 -14.69 9.20 2.56
CA VAL A 231 -16.11 9.43 2.23
C VAL A 231 -16.68 10.62 3.01
N GLN A 232 -16.35 10.73 4.31
CA GLN A 232 -16.74 11.87 5.15
C GLN A 232 -16.13 13.19 4.67
N ALA A 233 -14.89 13.16 4.13
CA ALA A 233 -14.25 14.32 3.51
C ALA A 233 -14.78 14.65 2.10
N GLY A 234 -15.78 13.91 1.61
CA GLY A 234 -16.45 14.14 0.33
C GLY A 234 -15.81 13.42 -0.86
N TYR A 235 -14.84 12.52 -0.64
CA TYR A 235 -14.29 11.70 -1.72
C TYR A 235 -15.35 10.75 -2.28
N ARG A 236 -15.39 10.64 -3.61
CA ARG A 236 -16.33 9.79 -4.32
C ARG A 236 -15.75 8.42 -4.58
N PRO A 237 -16.32 7.34 -4.00
CA PRO A 237 -15.89 5.97 -4.31
C PRO A 237 -16.12 5.63 -5.78
N ILE A 238 -15.09 5.04 -6.42
CA ILE A 238 -15.14 4.56 -7.82
C ILE A 238 -14.90 3.07 -7.94
N GLY A 239 -14.35 2.43 -6.91
CA GLY A 239 -14.03 1.01 -6.90
C GLY A 239 -13.70 0.50 -5.51
N ARG A 240 -13.36 -0.78 -5.43
CA ARG A 240 -12.98 -1.47 -4.19
C ARG A 240 -11.51 -1.86 -4.22
N MET A 241 -10.91 -1.85 -3.05
CA MET A 241 -9.65 -2.58 -2.82
C MET A 241 -9.98 -4.06 -2.63
N PHE A 242 -9.11 -4.93 -3.13
CA PHE A 242 -9.22 -6.40 -3.02
C PHE A 242 -10.59 -6.96 -3.43
N PRO A 243 -11.05 -6.71 -4.67
CA PRO A 243 -12.41 -7.06 -5.10
C PRO A 243 -12.70 -8.56 -5.08
N GLN A 244 -11.66 -9.40 -5.04
CA GLN A 244 -11.76 -10.86 -4.97
C GLN A 244 -11.83 -11.42 -3.54
N GLU A 245 -11.58 -10.56 -2.53
CA GLU A 245 -11.68 -10.92 -1.11
C GLU A 245 -12.91 -10.22 -0.51
N PRO A 246 -14.11 -10.81 -0.64
CA PRO A 246 -15.36 -10.09 -0.38
C PRO A 246 -15.53 -9.71 1.08
N GLU A 247 -14.99 -10.50 2.01
CA GLU A 247 -15.18 -10.28 3.44
C GLU A 247 -13.96 -10.66 4.25
N TYR A 248 -13.66 -9.83 5.23
CA TYR A 248 -12.73 -10.12 6.29
C TYR A 248 -13.27 -9.57 7.62
N ARG A 249 -12.69 -10.03 8.74
CA ARG A 249 -13.14 -9.67 10.09
C ARG A 249 -11.93 -9.31 10.95
N ALA A 250 -12.16 -8.58 12.02
CA ALA A 250 -11.22 -8.54 13.12
C ALA A 250 -11.35 -9.86 13.89
N ILE A 251 -10.24 -10.54 14.09
CA ILE A 251 -10.16 -11.80 14.81
C ILE A 251 -9.31 -11.56 16.06
N LEU A 252 -9.89 -11.81 17.22
CA LEU A 252 -9.16 -12.00 18.46
C LEU A 252 -8.81 -13.49 18.53
N PHE A 253 -7.54 -13.79 18.77
CA PHE A 253 -7.03 -15.15 18.76
C PHE A 253 -6.07 -15.38 19.92
N THR A 254 -5.89 -16.61 20.28
CA THR A 254 -4.97 -17.08 21.32
C THR A 254 -4.24 -18.30 20.85
N ARG A 255 -3.28 -18.78 21.61
CA ARG A 255 -2.56 -20.03 21.33
C ARG A 255 -3.51 -21.22 21.42
N GLN A 256 -3.28 -22.25 20.61
CA GLN A 256 -4.14 -23.43 20.53
C GLN A 256 -4.32 -24.14 21.89
N ASP A 257 -3.26 -24.21 22.70
CA ASP A 257 -3.26 -24.82 24.04
C ASP A 257 -3.66 -23.87 25.18
N SER A 258 -4.02 -22.62 24.87
CA SER A 258 -4.45 -21.65 25.86
C SER A 258 -5.75 -22.09 26.57
N PRO A 259 -5.86 -21.87 27.90
CA PRO A 259 -7.09 -22.15 28.64
C PRO A 259 -8.23 -21.20 28.30
N LEU A 260 -7.96 -20.07 27.64
CA LEU A 260 -8.99 -19.11 27.25
C LEU A 260 -9.91 -19.71 26.18
N GLN A 261 -11.24 -19.65 26.42
CA GLN A 261 -12.26 -20.19 25.53
C GLN A 261 -13.13 -19.08 24.91
N GLY A 262 -13.12 -17.89 25.46
CA GLY A 262 -13.92 -16.78 24.97
C GLY A 262 -13.55 -15.45 25.64
N LEU A 263 -14.24 -14.39 25.23
CA LEU A 263 -13.99 -13.04 25.78
C LEU A 263 -14.24 -12.95 27.29
N GLN A 264 -15.13 -13.79 27.83
CA GLN A 264 -15.45 -13.83 29.27
C GLN A 264 -14.24 -14.20 30.14
N ASP A 265 -13.26 -14.89 29.60
CA ASP A 265 -12.06 -15.34 30.32
C ASP A 265 -10.97 -14.25 30.40
N ILE A 266 -11.14 -13.16 29.64
CA ILE A 266 -10.21 -12.03 29.65
C ILE A 266 -10.42 -11.22 30.94
N ASN A 267 -9.33 -11.02 31.67
CA ASN A 267 -9.29 -10.31 32.95
C ASN A 267 -8.01 -9.46 33.06
N ALA A 268 -7.83 -8.78 34.18
CA ALA A 268 -6.73 -7.85 34.44
C ALA A 268 -5.32 -8.48 34.34
N ALA A 269 -5.20 -9.82 34.47
CA ALA A 269 -3.93 -10.53 34.29
C ALA A 269 -3.64 -10.86 32.82
N THR A 270 -4.68 -10.88 31.96
CA THR A 270 -4.55 -11.20 30.54
C THR A 270 -3.74 -10.14 29.81
N HIS A 271 -2.78 -10.57 29.02
CA HIS A 271 -1.95 -9.69 28.19
C HIS A 271 -2.39 -9.74 26.73
N LEU A 272 -2.74 -8.59 26.18
CA LEU A 272 -3.19 -8.39 24.81
C LEU A 272 -2.09 -7.78 23.94
N ALA A 273 -1.83 -8.38 22.80
CA ALA A 273 -0.97 -7.83 21.74
C ALA A 273 -1.84 -7.20 20.64
N LEU A 274 -1.82 -5.89 20.51
CA LEU A 274 -2.62 -5.12 19.56
C LEU A 274 -1.75 -4.30 18.61
N GLY A 275 -2.32 -3.91 17.47
CA GLY A 275 -1.61 -3.12 16.48
C GLY A 275 -1.72 -1.63 16.68
N ASP A 276 -1.36 -0.93 15.61
CA ASP A 276 -1.44 0.53 15.56
C ASP A 276 -2.85 1.02 15.78
N PHE A 277 -2.92 2.16 16.37
CA PHE A 277 -4.09 3.00 16.37
C PHE A 277 -4.61 3.24 14.94
N PHE A 278 -5.88 3.56 14.77
CA PHE A 278 -6.55 3.66 13.47
C PHE A 278 -6.62 2.33 12.66
N SER A 279 -6.08 1.23 13.18
CA SER A 279 -6.32 -0.09 12.59
C SER A 279 -7.70 -0.59 12.98
N ALA A 280 -8.55 -0.85 12.00
CA ALA A 280 -9.87 -1.44 12.25
C ALA A 280 -9.76 -2.79 12.96
N THR A 281 -8.95 -3.70 12.42
CA THR A 281 -8.89 -5.11 12.84
C THR A 281 -7.92 -5.39 13.98
N LYS A 282 -6.90 -4.54 14.15
CA LYS A 282 -5.89 -4.74 15.17
C LYS A 282 -6.12 -3.85 16.41
N TYR A 283 -7.04 -2.87 16.33
CA TYR A 283 -7.27 -1.95 17.42
C TYR A 283 -8.76 -1.62 17.68
N TYR A 284 -9.44 -0.88 16.79
CA TYR A 284 -10.79 -0.37 17.12
C TYR A 284 -11.81 -1.45 17.38
N LEU A 285 -11.89 -2.47 16.53
CA LEU A 285 -12.85 -3.55 16.74
C LEU A 285 -12.47 -4.48 17.91
N PRO A 286 -11.20 -4.86 18.10
CA PRO A 286 -10.76 -5.47 19.34
C PRO A 286 -11.18 -4.69 20.58
N MET A 287 -10.95 -3.38 20.62
CA MET A 287 -11.35 -2.53 21.75
C MET A 287 -12.88 -2.55 21.98
N SER A 288 -13.67 -2.48 20.90
CA SER A 288 -15.14 -2.60 21.00
C SER A 288 -15.57 -3.98 21.55
N LEU A 289 -14.92 -5.07 21.11
CA LEU A 289 -15.19 -6.42 21.61
C LEU A 289 -14.79 -6.61 23.08
N LEU A 290 -13.79 -5.88 23.55
CA LEU A 290 -13.27 -5.94 24.92
C LEU A 290 -14.05 -5.05 25.90
N ARG A 291 -15.20 -4.53 25.50
CA ARG A 291 -16.04 -3.66 26.32
C ARG A 291 -16.27 -4.27 27.72
N GLY A 292 -16.04 -3.47 28.75
CA GLY A 292 -16.23 -3.86 30.15
C GLY A 292 -15.20 -4.86 30.68
N ARG A 293 -14.09 -5.07 29.96
CA ARG A 293 -12.98 -5.95 30.36
C ARG A 293 -11.80 -5.13 30.86
N SER A 294 -10.98 -5.76 31.70
CA SER A 294 -9.68 -5.24 32.09
C SER A 294 -8.59 -6.15 31.54
N ALA A 295 -7.48 -5.57 31.09
CA ALA A 295 -6.36 -6.33 30.53
C ALA A 295 -5.09 -5.48 30.52
N ARG A 296 -3.92 -6.11 30.40
CA ARG A 296 -2.67 -5.46 30.03
C ARG A 296 -2.58 -5.42 28.51
N ILE A 297 -2.01 -4.36 27.95
CA ILE A 297 -1.97 -4.19 26.50
C ILE A 297 -0.59 -3.77 26.03
N THR A 298 -0.06 -4.43 24.99
CA THR A 298 1.04 -3.93 24.16
C THR A 298 0.47 -3.46 22.83
N LEU A 299 0.83 -2.23 22.43
CA LEU A 299 0.33 -1.55 21.24
C LEU A 299 1.40 -1.40 20.15
N ASN A 300 0.98 -0.90 18.99
CA ASN A 300 1.84 -0.54 17.86
C ASN A 300 2.59 -1.73 17.21
N LEU A 301 2.05 -2.93 17.39
CA LEU A 301 2.65 -4.14 16.84
C LEU A 301 2.21 -4.39 15.38
N SER A 302 3.13 -4.90 14.57
CA SER A 302 2.81 -5.46 13.26
C SER A 302 2.02 -6.77 13.40
N THR A 303 1.40 -7.23 12.32
CA THR A 303 0.67 -8.51 12.34
C THR A 303 1.58 -9.70 12.67
N VAL A 304 2.84 -9.65 12.24
CA VAL A 304 3.83 -10.70 12.53
C VAL A 304 4.21 -10.71 14.00
N GLU A 305 4.55 -9.54 14.55
CA GLU A 305 4.90 -9.40 15.97
C GLU A 305 3.75 -9.81 16.90
N ILE A 306 2.50 -9.48 16.56
CA ILE A 306 1.32 -9.93 17.32
C ILE A 306 1.25 -11.46 17.34
N ALA A 307 1.39 -12.10 16.18
CA ALA A 307 1.34 -13.57 16.09
C ALA A 307 2.50 -14.22 16.86
N GLU A 308 3.71 -13.68 16.73
CA GLU A 308 4.90 -14.16 17.44
C GLU A 308 4.78 -14.03 18.96
N GLN A 309 4.25 -12.91 19.47
CA GLN A 309 4.03 -12.72 20.91
C GLN A 309 3.01 -13.71 21.47
N VAL A 310 1.94 -14.01 20.71
CA VAL A 310 0.96 -15.01 21.16
C VAL A 310 1.53 -16.41 21.08
N LEU A 311 2.21 -16.78 20.01
CA LEU A 311 2.82 -18.11 19.84
C LEU A 311 3.91 -18.38 20.90
N SER A 312 4.72 -17.38 21.23
CA SER A 312 5.75 -17.49 22.30
C SER A 312 5.18 -17.48 23.71
N GLY A 313 3.91 -17.10 23.89
CA GLY A 313 3.30 -16.91 25.22
C GLY A 313 3.68 -15.59 25.90
N SER A 314 4.33 -14.67 25.19
CA SER A 314 4.60 -13.31 25.68
C SER A 314 3.34 -12.47 25.77
N ALA A 315 2.33 -12.81 24.98
CA ALA A 315 0.97 -12.30 25.09
C ALA A 315 -0.03 -13.47 25.07
N ASP A 316 -1.16 -13.30 25.76
CA ASP A 316 -2.21 -14.33 25.83
C ASP A 316 -3.15 -14.26 24.63
N VAL A 317 -3.43 -13.06 24.15
CA VAL A 317 -4.40 -12.80 23.07
C VAL A 317 -3.81 -11.78 22.08
N GLY A 318 -4.02 -12.03 20.81
CA GLY A 318 -3.66 -11.13 19.72
C GLY A 318 -4.87 -10.73 18.87
N ALA A 319 -4.70 -9.71 18.03
CA ALA A 319 -5.72 -9.27 17.12
C ALA A 319 -5.16 -9.06 15.69
N MET A 320 -5.85 -9.59 14.68
CA MET A 320 -5.50 -9.38 13.27
C MET A 320 -6.72 -9.44 12.34
N ALA A 321 -6.49 -9.04 11.09
CA ALA A 321 -7.45 -9.26 10.01
C ALA A 321 -7.45 -10.74 9.59
N GLY A 322 -8.61 -11.31 9.32
CA GLY A 322 -8.67 -12.66 8.80
C GLY A 322 -10.08 -13.09 8.35
N ASN A 323 -10.11 -14.21 7.65
CA ASN A 323 -11.33 -14.92 7.38
C ASN A 323 -11.46 -16.08 8.39
N PRO A 324 -12.48 -16.10 9.28
CA PRO A 324 -12.61 -17.13 10.31
C PRO A 324 -12.57 -18.56 9.76
N LEU A 325 -13.14 -18.80 8.59
CA LEU A 325 -13.18 -20.13 7.97
C LEU A 325 -11.80 -20.68 7.55
N ARG A 326 -10.81 -19.81 7.42
CA ARG A 326 -9.47 -20.18 6.99
C ARG A 326 -8.39 -19.83 8.01
N PHE A 327 -8.78 -19.16 9.10
CA PHE A 327 -7.83 -18.57 10.04
C PHE A 327 -6.87 -19.60 10.65
N GLU A 328 -7.41 -20.66 11.25
CA GLU A 328 -6.61 -21.68 11.92
C GLU A 328 -5.76 -22.49 10.93
N LYS A 329 -6.26 -22.73 9.72
CA LYS A 329 -5.47 -23.37 8.66
C LYS A 329 -4.28 -22.52 8.20
N LEU A 330 -4.46 -21.20 8.16
CA LEU A 330 -3.40 -20.27 7.73
C LEU A 330 -2.45 -19.89 8.87
N ASN A 331 -2.87 -20.09 10.13
CA ASN A 331 -2.11 -19.74 11.33
C ASN A 331 -2.05 -20.94 12.28
N PRO A 332 -1.27 -21.97 11.95
CA PRO A 332 -1.16 -23.16 12.79
C PRO A 332 -0.64 -22.80 14.18
N GLY A 333 -1.20 -23.41 15.21
CA GLY A 333 -0.90 -23.13 16.62
C GLY A 333 -1.72 -22.01 17.25
N LEU A 334 -2.59 -21.35 16.46
CA LEU A 334 -3.53 -20.34 16.94
C LEU A 334 -4.97 -20.81 16.82
N LYS A 335 -5.84 -20.42 17.76
CA LYS A 335 -7.28 -20.61 17.71
C LYS A 335 -8.02 -19.29 17.87
N ILE A 336 -9.21 -19.22 17.27
CA ILE A 336 -10.08 -18.04 17.37
C ILE A 336 -10.73 -17.97 18.74
N LEU A 337 -10.60 -16.83 19.40
CA LEU A 337 -11.29 -16.53 20.65
C LEU A 337 -12.60 -15.76 20.40
N ALA A 338 -12.56 -14.80 19.46
CA ALA A 338 -13.73 -14.04 19.03
C ALA A 338 -13.50 -13.43 17.65
N SER A 339 -14.57 -13.09 16.96
CA SER A 339 -14.50 -12.33 15.71
C SER A 339 -15.55 -11.24 15.64
N SER A 340 -15.22 -10.15 14.96
CA SER A 340 -16.18 -9.08 14.67
C SER A 340 -17.20 -9.51 13.63
N PRO A 341 -18.29 -8.75 13.43
CA PRO A 341 -19.07 -8.79 12.20
C PRO A 341 -18.18 -8.56 10.97
N PRO A 342 -18.64 -8.91 9.76
CA PRO A 342 -17.93 -8.61 8.52
C PRO A 342 -17.61 -7.12 8.39
N LEU A 343 -16.41 -6.82 7.90
CA LEU A 343 -15.95 -5.46 7.70
C LEU A 343 -16.20 -4.99 6.27
N PRO A 344 -16.55 -3.71 6.08
CA PRO A 344 -16.61 -3.14 4.76
C PRO A 344 -15.21 -3.11 4.13
N GLN A 345 -15.15 -3.39 2.83
CA GLN A 345 -13.91 -3.27 2.07
C GLN A 345 -13.45 -1.81 2.00
N SER A 346 -12.14 -1.64 1.86
CA SER A 346 -11.54 -0.35 1.52
C SER A 346 -11.88 0.03 0.08
N ILE A 347 -11.79 1.31 -0.25
CA ILE A 347 -12.18 1.86 -1.55
C ILE A 347 -11.02 2.46 -2.32
N VAL A 348 -11.25 2.58 -3.63
CA VAL A 348 -10.60 3.57 -4.48
C VAL A 348 -11.58 4.74 -4.62
N ALA A 349 -11.12 5.95 -4.38
CA ALA A 349 -11.98 7.12 -4.38
C ALA A 349 -11.31 8.34 -5.03
N LEU A 350 -12.11 9.22 -5.63
CA LEU A 350 -11.68 10.46 -6.27
C LEU A 350 -11.98 11.65 -5.36
N SER A 351 -11.06 12.62 -5.36
CA SER A 351 -11.20 13.88 -4.63
C SER A 351 -12.41 14.69 -5.09
N PRO A 352 -13.12 15.37 -4.18
CA PRO A 352 -14.16 16.33 -4.56
C PRO A 352 -13.62 17.54 -5.34
N ASN A 353 -12.30 17.82 -5.24
CA ASN A 353 -11.67 18.93 -5.95
C ASN A 353 -11.46 18.67 -7.45
N LEU A 354 -11.50 17.40 -7.87
CA LEU A 354 -11.40 17.07 -9.29
C LEU A 354 -12.60 17.64 -10.06
N SER A 355 -12.32 18.26 -11.20
CA SER A 355 -13.36 18.72 -12.13
C SER A 355 -14.15 17.53 -12.69
N ASP A 356 -15.37 17.77 -13.16
CA ASP A 356 -16.15 16.72 -13.82
C ASP A 356 -15.46 16.23 -15.10
N LEU A 357 -14.69 17.11 -15.76
CA LEU A 357 -13.90 16.78 -16.95
C LEU A 357 -12.75 15.79 -16.63
N ASP A 358 -12.23 15.82 -15.41
CA ASP A 358 -11.11 14.93 -15.01
C ASP A 358 -11.60 13.62 -14.40
N ARG A 359 -12.76 13.62 -13.72
CA ARG A 359 -13.25 12.45 -12.96
C ARG A 359 -13.48 11.23 -13.83
N ASP A 360 -14.28 11.35 -14.89
CA ASP A 360 -14.65 10.21 -15.72
C ASP A 360 -13.46 9.61 -16.51
N PRO A 361 -12.59 10.44 -17.14
CA PRO A 361 -11.38 9.94 -17.76
C PRO A 361 -10.45 9.23 -16.77
N LEU A 362 -10.24 9.83 -15.59
CA LEU A 362 -9.36 9.26 -14.56
C LEU A 362 -9.93 7.97 -13.98
N GLN A 363 -11.25 7.91 -13.70
CA GLN A 363 -11.92 6.69 -13.28
C GLN A 363 -11.76 5.57 -14.32
N ARG A 364 -11.97 5.87 -15.60
CA ARG A 364 -11.79 4.89 -16.69
C ARG A 364 -10.35 4.42 -16.78
N ALA A 365 -9.39 5.34 -16.72
CA ALA A 365 -7.97 5.00 -16.80
C ALA A 365 -7.53 4.08 -15.64
N LEU A 366 -7.99 4.37 -14.41
CA LEU A 366 -7.71 3.56 -13.23
C LEU A 366 -8.36 2.18 -13.30
N LEU A 367 -9.67 2.10 -13.55
CA LEU A 367 -10.41 0.84 -13.49
C LEU A 367 -10.14 -0.09 -14.68
N ASN A 368 -9.77 0.47 -15.84
CA ASN A 368 -9.39 -0.29 -17.03
C ASN A 368 -7.88 -0.61 -17.08
N ALA A 369 -7.09 -0.14 -16.11
CA ALA A 369 -5.70 -0.54 -16.01
C ALA A 369 -5.56 -2.06 -15.93
N PRO A 370 -4.61 -2.69 -16.61
CA PRO A 370 -4.41 -4.13 -16.54
C PRO A 370 -4.15 -4.60 -15.10
N PRO A 371 -4.59 -5.80 -14.71
CA PRO A 371 -4.33 -6.34 -13.37
C PRO A 371 -2.86 -6.33 -12.96
N SER A 372 -1.94 -6.52 -13.92
CA SER A 372 -0.49 -6.50 -13.70
C SER A 372 0.04 -5.14 -13.21
N VAL A 373 -0.65 -4.05 -13.50
CA VAL A 373 -0.23 -2.69 -13.10
C VAL A 373 -1.02 -2.13 -11.91
N ARG A 374 -2.16 -2.76 -11.54
CA ARG A 374 -3.00 -2.32 -10.41
C ARG A 374 -2.46 -2.75 -9.04
N GLY A 375 -1.23 -3.21 -8.95
CA GLY A 375 -0.53 -3.64 -7.75
C GLY A 375 0.04 -5.05 -7.89
N LYS A 376 1.02 -5.39 -7.04
CA LYS A 376 1.81 -6.62 -7.13
C LYS A 376 1.02 -7.90 -6.86
N SER A 377 -0.01 -7.84 -6.03
CA SER A 377 -0.93 -8.95 -5.82
C SER A 377 -2.09 -8.72 -6.76
N ALA A 378 -2.06 -9.33 -7.90
CA ALA A 378 -3.01 -9.24 -9.01
C ALA A 378 -4.32 -8.53 -8.65
N ALA A 379 -4.55 -7.35 -9.22
CA ALA A 379 -5.77 -6.57 -9.01
C ALA A 379 -6.03 -6.17 -7.55
N ASN A 380 -5.07 -5.48 -6.90
CA ASN A 380 -5.28 -4.90 -5.56
C ASN A 380 -6.53 -4.02 -5.49
N PHE A 381 -7.01 -3.52 -6.63
CA PHE A 381 -8.28 -2.81 -6.71
C PHE A 381 -9.00 -3.12 -8.02
N GLY A 382 -10.29 -2.81 -8.05
CA GLY A 382 -11.12 -3.01 -9.23
C GLY A 382 -12.52 -2.43 -9.07
N PRO A 383 -13.40 -2.63 -10.08
CA PRO A 383 -14.77 -2.19 -10.00
C PRO A 383 -15.51 -2.87 -8.84
N GLY A 384 -16.45 -2.14 -8.24
CA GLY A 384 -17.29 -2.65 -7.14
C GLY A 384 -18.13 -1.53 -6.55
N ALA A 385 -19.28 -1.89 -5.96
CA ALA A 385 -20.13 -0.91 -5.29
C ALA A 385 -19.44 -0.33 -4.05
N ALA A 386 -19.72 0.93 -3.74
CA ALA A 386 -19.25 1.55 -2.52
C ALA A 386 -19.81 0.81 -1.29
N PRO A 387 -18.96 0.47 -0.30
CA PRO A 387 -19.45 -0.11 0.94
C PRO A 387 -20.29 0.89 1.75
N ASP A 388 -21.24 0.36 2.53
CA ASP A 388 -21.91 1.16 3.56
C ASP A 388 -21.07 1.18 4.85
N TYR A 389 -20.55 2.35 5.20
CA TYR A 389 -19.72 2.53 6.39
C TYR A 389 -20.50 2.89 7.66
N ARG A 390 -21.84 3.02 7.64
CA ARG A 390 -22.61 3.53 8.80
C ARG A 390 -22.48 2.65 10.04
N LEU A 391 -22.63 1.33 9.89
CA LEU A 391 -22.44 0.41 11.00
C LEU A 391 -21.00 0.39 11.48
N PHE A 392 -20.07 0.35 10.54
CA PHE A 392 -18.63 0.37 10.81
C PHE A 392 -18.21 1.65 11.55
N ALA A 393 -18.74 2.81 11.15
CA ALA A 393 -18.49 4.08 11.84
C ALA A 393 -18.89 4.05 13.32
N ARG A 394 -20.02 3.41 13.64
CA ARG A 394 -20.45 3.22 15.04
C ARG A 394 -19.46 2.36 15.81
N GLN A 395 -19.03 1.23 15.24
CA GLN A 395 -18.05 0.34 15.88
C GLN A 395 -16.69 1.02 16.08
N VAL A 396 -16.24 1.83 15.12
CA VAL A 396 -15.03 2.63 15.24
C VAL A 396 -15.19 3.68 16.34
N ALA A 397 -16.34 4.36 16.42
CA ALA A 397 -16.63 5.32 17.46
C ALA A 397 -16.64 4.68 18.86
N GLU A 398 -17.22 3.48 19.00
CA GLU A 398 -17.14 2.69 20.23
C GLU A 398 -15.69 2.36 20.59
N GLY A 399 -14.91 1.83 19.65
CA GLY A 399 -13.50 1.53 19.87
C GLY A 399 -12.67 2.76 20.25
N LYS A 400 -12.95 3.91 19.65
CA LYS A 400 -12.36 5.21 20.04
C LYS A 400 -12.74 5.57 21.48
N ALA A 401 -14.03 5.46 21.83
CA ALA A 401 -14.50 5.74 23.19
C ALA A 401 -13.83 4.86 24.25
N PHE A 402 -13.70 3.54 23.95
CA PHE A 402 -12.99 2.63 24.86
C PHE A 402 -11.50 2.91 24.99
N SER A 403 -10.90 3.63 24.05
CA SER A 403 -9.52 4.11 24.20
C SER A 403 -9.34 5.07 25.38
N ALA A 404 -10.41 5.75 25.82
CA ALA A 404 -10.40 6.57 27.03
C ALA A 404 -10.19 5.75 28.30
N CYS A 405 -10.40 4.45 28.26
CA CYS A 405 -10.16 3.53 29.38
C CYS A 405 -8.70 3.04 29.49
N LEU A 406 -7.84 3.40 28.56
CA LEU A 406 -6.42 3.06 28.62
C LEU A 406 -5.72 3.91 29.67
N ARG A 407 -4.86 3.28 30.45
CA ARG A 407 -4.01 3.89 31.46
C ARG A 407 -2.57 3.49 31.23
N ASN A 408 -1.68 4.45 31.26
CA ASN A 408 -0.24 4.21 31.21
C ASN A 408 0.30 4.17 32.65
N GLN A 409 0.61 3.00 33.16
CA GLN A 409 1.12 2.79 34.50
C GLN A 409 2.49 2.12 34.40
N ALA A 410 3.53 2.77 34.89
CA ALA A 410 4.87 2.21 35.05
C ALA A 410 5.39 1.44 33.82
N SER A 411 5.34 2.05 32.63
CA SER A 411 5.69 1.47 31.32
C SER A 411 4.74 0.40 30.76
N GLU A 412 3.63 0.14 31.43
CA GLU A 412 2.62 -0.83 30.97
C GLU A 412 1.30 -0.12 30.67
N ILE A 413 0.67 -0.43 29.53
CA ILE A 413 -0.65 0.09 29.19
C ILE A 413 -1.69 -0.89 29.71
N LYS A 414 -2.63 -0.41 30.51
CA LYS A 414 -3.74 -1.20 31.06
C LYS A 414 -5.07 -0.68 30.53
N LEU A 415 -5.93 -1.60 30.14
CA LEU A 415 -7.33 -1.33 29.88
C LEU A 415 -8.09 -1.47 31.22
N HIS A 416 -8.72 -0.40 31.64
CA HIS A 416 -9.55 -0.41 32.82
C HIS A 416 -10.75 0.53 32.65
N CYS A 417 -11.92 -0.04 32.37
CA CYS A 417 -13.17 0.68 32.26
C CYS A 417 -14.06 0.30 33.48
N PRO A 418 -14.08 1.08 34.56
CA PRO A 418 -15.03 0.84 35.63
C PRO A 418 -16.47 0.93 35.12
N ALA A 419 -17.30 -0.03 35.49
CA ALA A 419 -18.70 -0.08 35.05
C ALA A 419 -19.51 1.17 35.49
N SER A 420 -19.05 1.86 36.53
CA SER A 420 -19.67 3.06 37.10
C SER A 420 -19.22 4.36 36.44
N ASP A 421 -18.16 4.34 35.64
CA ASP A 421 -17.59 5.57 35.08
C ASP A 421 -18.07 5.78 33.63
N ARG A 422 -18.45 7.01 33.33
CA ARG A 422 -18.91 7.40 31.99
C ARG A 422 -17.78 8.01 31.18
N ILE A 423 -17.75 7.70 29.90
CA ILE A 423 -16.83 8.36 28.96
C ILE A 423 -17.55 9.60 28.45
N ASN A 424 -16.97 10.76 28.71
CA ASN A 424 -17.48 12.03 28.23
C ASN A 424 -16.66 12.52 27.04
N LEU A 425 -17.35 13.11 26.08
CA LEU A 425 -16.78 13.84 24.96
C LEU A 425 -16.96 15.33 25.22
N VAL A 426 -15.85 16.06 25.22
CA VAL A 426 -15.85 17.52 25.29
C VAL A 426 -15.25 18.07 24.01
N GLU A 427 -15.92 19.05 23.42
CA GLU A 427 -15.43 19.75 22.23
C GLU A 427 -15.13 21.22 22.61
N GLY A 428 -13.94 21.70 22.26
CA GLY A 428 -13.54 23.07 22.56
C GLY A 428 -12.47 23.59 21.60
N TRP A 429 -12.44 24.90 21.44
CA TRP A 429 -11.40 25.58 20.67
C TRP A 429 -10.17 25.82 21.54
N VAL A 430 -9.00 25.59 20.95
CA VAL A 430 -7.72 25.88 21.62
C VAL A 430 -7.57 27.39 21.78
N ASN A 431 -7.58 27.87 22.99
CA ASN A 431 -7.38 29.29 23.32
C ASN A 431 -5.99 29.59 23.86
N ASP A 432 -5.35 28.65 24.55
CA ASP A 432 -3.99 28.78 25.05
C ASP A 432 -3.17 27.50 24.91
N ILE A 433 -1.85 27.64 24.81
CA ILE A 433 -0.90 26.53 24.75
C ILE A 433 0.35 26.95 25.50
N GLN A 434 0.74 26.13 26.48
CA GLN A 434 1.95 26.32 27.27
C GLN A 434 2.77 25.03 27.23
N ALA A 435 4.04 25.14 26.83
CA ALA A 435 4.99 24.02 26.87
C ALA A 435 5.78 24.10 28.17
N ASP A 436 5.81 23.00 28.93
CA ASP A 436 6.58 22.85 30.15
C ASP A 436 7.38 21.55 30.08
N GLY A 437 8.61 21.68 29.61
CA GLY A 437 9.50 20.54 29.38
C GLY A 437 8.93 19.54 28.37
N ASP A 438 8.71 18.31 28.83
CA ASP A 438 8.14 17.20 28.04
C ASP A 438 6.61 17.21 28.00
N ARG A 439 5.95 18.14 28.68
CA ARG A 439 4.50 18.26 28.76
C ARG A 439 4.00 19.52 28.07
N VAL A 440 2.79 19.43 27.57
CA VAL A 440 2.08 20.53 26.93
C VAL A 440 0.74 20.70 27.64
N ARG A 441 0.48 21.90 28.14
CA ARG A 441 -0.82 22.30 28.64
C ARG A 441 -1.59 22.98 27.51
N ILE A 442 -2.81 22.54 27.26
CA ILE A 442 -3.68 23.08 26.23
C ILE A 442 -4.96 23.57 26.91
N GLY A 443 -5.19 24.87 26.85
CA GLY A 443 -6.45 25.46 27.29
C GLY A 443 -7.52 25.32 26.20
N LEU A 444 -8.69 24.81 26.56
CA LEU A 444 -9.84 24.68 25.68
C LEU A 444 -10.97 25.60 26.14
N LEU A 445 -11.64 26.21 25.18
CA LEU A 445 -12.88 26.97 25.39
C LEU A 445 -14.01 26.31 24.62
N THR A 446 -15.05 25.85 25.33
CA THR A 446 -16.22 25.21 24.73
C THR A 446 -17.22 26.25 24.20
N ALA A 447 -18.22 25.79 23.44
CA ALA A 447 -19.25 26.66 22.86
C ALA A 447 -20.08 27.41 23.92
N ASP A 448 -20.28 26.81 25.08
CA ASP A 448 -20.93 27.38 26.26
C ASP A 448 -20.00 28.22 27.17
N ARG A 449 -18.78 28.53 26.67
CA ARG A 449 -17.74 29.33 27.33
C ARG A 449 -17.17 28.72 28.60
N GLN A 450 -17.26 27.41 28.78
CA GLN A 450 -16.51 26.72 29.82
C GLN A 450 -15.05 26.56 29.43
N SER A 451 -14.15 26.73 30.35
CA SER A 451 -12.71 26.55 30.13
C SER A 451 -12.24 25.26 30.76
N PHE A 452 -11.48 24.47 30.01
CA PHE A 452 -10.85 23.23 30.45
C PHE A 452 -9.37 23.25 30.13
N ASP A 453 -8.56 22.72 31.04
CA ASP A 453 -7.13 22.52 30.82
C ASP A 453 -6.83 21.05 30.57
N LEU A 454 -6.11 20.79 29.48
CA LEU A 454 -5.57 19.48 29.15
C LEU A 454 -4.09 19.47 29.46
N LEU A 455 -3.59 18.33 29.90
CA LEU A 455 -2.16 18.07 30.06
C LEU A 455 -1.81 16.82 29.25
N ILE A 456 -0.91 16.95 28.29
CA ILE A 456 -0.48 15.86 27.42
C ILE A 456 1.04 15.82 27.32
N GLN A 457 1.64 14.62 27.23
CA GLN A 457 3.04 14.47 26.91
C GLN A 457 3.30 14.89 25.46
N ARG A 458 4.39 15.61 25.22
CA ARG A 458 4.76 16.08 23.89
C ARG A 458 4.88 14.94 22.89
N ALA A 459 5.50 13.83 23.27
CA ALA A 459 5.64 12.63 22.44
C ALA A 459 4.29 12.02 22.03
N LEU A 460 3.23 12.15 22.86
CA LEU A 460 1.88 11.71 22.51
C LEU A 460 1.22 12.68 21.54
N LEU A 461 1.41 13.98 21.74
CA LEU A 461 0.88 15.01 20.85
C LEU A 461 1.49 14.88 19.45
N ASP A 462 2.79 14.61 19.35
CA ASP A 462 3.50 14.41 18.08
C ASP A 462 3.00 13.17 17.32
N GLN A 463 2.38 12.19 17.98
CA GLN A 463 1.73 11.04 17.33
C GLN A 463 0.37 11.40 16.71
N ILE A 464 -0.32 12.41 17.24
CA ILE A 464 -1.66 12.81 16.79
C ILE A 464 -1.58 13.89 15.72
N ALA A 465 -0.63 14.79 15.87
CA ALA A 465 -0.55 16.04 15.13
C ALA A 465 0.57 16.01 14.09
N VAL A 466 0.20 16.16 12.83
CA VAL A 466 1.15 16.41 11.72
C VAL A 466 1.44 17.93 11.68
N PHE A 467 1.80 18.51 12.84
CA PHE A 467 2.08 19.94 12.92
C PHE A 467 3.58 20.18 13.07
N SER A 468 4.08 21.12 12.27
CA SER A 468 5.46 21.59 12.39
C SER A 468 5.69 22.42 13.65
N VAL A 469 4.65 23.07 14.17
CA VAL A 469 4.73 23.97 15.32
C VAL A 469 3.47 23.81 16.20
N LEU A 470 3.66 23.76 17.55
CA LEU A 470 2.54 23.69 18.51
C LEU A 470 1.53 24.83 18.36
N ASN A 471 1.99 26.02 17.96
CA ASN A 471 1.13 27.19 17.77
C ASN A 471 0.09 27.00 16.67
N ASP A 472 0.29 26.06 15.75
CA ASP A 472 -0.69 25.74 14.68
C ASP A 472 -1.97 25.11 15.25
N LEU A 473 -1.97 24.70 16.52
CA LEU A 473 -3.16 24.23 17.24
C LEU A 473 -4.07 25.35 17.70
N ARG A 474 -3.58 26.59 17.88
CA ARG A 474 -4.41 27.71 18.36
C ARG A 474 -5.60 27.96 17.43
N GLY A 475 -6.77 28.13 18.03
CA GLY A 475 -8.02 28.34 17.31
C GLY A 475 -8.60 27.07 16.65
N ARG A 476 -7.95 25.91 16.76
CA ARG A 476 -8.52 24.65 16.26
C ARG A 476 -9.51 24.06 17.25
N LEU A 477 -10.50 23.35 16.69
CA LEU A 477 -11.45 22.59 17.47
C LEU A 477 -10.84 21.24 17.85
N LEU A 478 -10.75 20.96 19.15
CA LEU A 478 -10.36 19.67 19.68
C LEU A 478 -11.59 18.94 20.24
N LYS A 479 -11.60 17.62 20.05
CA LYS A 479 -12.54 16.71 20.70
C LYS A 479 -11.76 15.83 21.66
N VAL A 480 -12.14 15.86 22.91
CA VAL A 480 -11.45 15.15 23.99
C VAL A 480 -12.37 14.12 24.60
N MET A 481 -11.93 12.88 24.64
CA MET A 481 -12.64 11.76 25.27
C MET A 481 -11.90 11.34 26.54
N ALA A 482 -12.55 11.47 27.67
CA ALA A 482 -11.99 11.04 28.93
C ALA A 482 -13.10 10.52 29.86
N LEU A 483 -12.70 9.76 30.89
CA LEU A 483 -13.61 9.32 31.93
C LEU A 483 -14.11 10.51 32.74
N GLN A 484 -15.37 10.44 33.25
CA GLN A 484 -16.02 11.53 33.96
C GLN A 484 -15.19 12.07 35.12
N HIS A 485 -14.64 11.20 35.95
CA HIS A 485 -13.84 11.62 37.09
C HIS A 485 -12.57 12.42 36.73
N LEU A 486 -12.07 12.32 35.48
CA LEU A 486 -10.94 13.12 35.02
C LEU A 486 -11.35 14.56 34.69
N TRP A 487 -12.62 14.78 34.33
CA TRP A 487 -13.17 16.13 34.12
C TRP A 487 -13.41 16.88 35.42
N ASP A 488 -13.65 16.15 36.50
CA ASP A 488 -13.85 16.74 37.83
C ASP A 488 -12.51 17.19 38.44
N ASN A 489 -11.38 16.62 38.00
CA ASN A 489 -10.03 16.91 38.47
C ASN A 489 -9.22 17.61 37.37
N GLN A 490 -9.23 18.92 37.32
CA GLN A 490 -8.46 19.73 36.35
C GLN A 490 -6.98 19.88 36.79
N PRO A 491 -5.99 19.86 35.84
CA PRO A 491 -6.13 19.63 34.39
C PRO A 491 -6.39 18.16 34.04
N VAL A 492 -7.15 17.93 32.97
CA VAL A 492 -7.39 16.58 32.44
C VAL A 492 -6.11 16.03 31.83
N VAL A 493 -5.54 15.00 32.43
CA VAL A 493 -4.33 14.34 31.90
C VAL A 493 -4.69 13.36 30.81
N LEU A 494 -4.16 13.59 29.60
CA LEU A 494 -4.31 12.68 28.48
C LEU A 494 -3.12 11.71 28.45
N GLU A 495 -3.42 10.43 28.56
CA GLU A 495 -2.43 9.35 28.65
C GLU A 495 -2.22 8.64 27.31
N THR A 496 -3.16 8.80 26.37
CA THR A 496 -3.10 8.15 25.06
C THR A 496 -3.51 9.10 23.94
N PRO A 497 -2.95 8.93 22.73
CA PRO A 497 -3.28 9.80 21.61
C PRO A 497 -4.75 9.69 21.15
N HIS A 498 -5.49 8.64 21.57
CA HIS A 498 -6.90 8.45 21.20
C HIS A 498 -7.88 9.25 22.00
N GLN A 499 -7.43 9.77 23.13
CA GLN A 499 -8.26 10.66 23.92
C GLN A 499 -8.44 12.02 23.25
N LEU A 500 -7.65 12.32 22.21
CA LEU A 500 -7.67 13.60 21.51
C LEU A 500 -7.89 13.42 20.01
N GLU A 501 -8.87 14.12 19.47
CA GLU A 501 -9.08 14.26 18.01
C GLU A 501 -9.01 15.74 17.66
N ILE A 502 -8.19 16.08 16.67
CA ILE A 502 -8.01 17.44 16.19
C ILE A 502 -8.85 17.60 14.93
N SER A 503 -9.83 18.50 14.99
CA SER A 503 -10.61 18.87 13.81
C SER A 503 -9.78 19.74 12.88
N PRO A 504 -9.95 19.57 11.57
CA PRO A 504 -9.17 20.27 10.55
C PRO A 504 -9.33 21.79 10.59
#